data_198b823b24a7562196bfaf22526c66d0
#
_entry.id   198b823b24a7562196bfaf22526c66d0
#
_cell.length_a   1.000
_cell.length_b   1.000
_cell.length_c   1.000
_cell.angle_alpha   90.00
_cell.angle_beta   90.00
_cell.angle_gamma   90.00
#
_symmetry.space_group_name_H-M   'P 1'
#
loop_
_entity.id
_entity.type
_entity.pdbx_description
1 polymer ?
#
loop_
_entity_poly.entity_id
_entity_poly.type
_entity_poly.pdbx_seq_one_letter_code
_entity_poly.pdbx_strand_id
1 'polypeptide(L)'
;EGEEPLLLSAVILALRPMTVAPGETIIRQGEVSTEMYFICRGEVDVLDLKGEIVNQLQDGQFFGEVALLLTTARTADVRAKTLCDLFVLNQNDFKRILRDHPQFAKKILQVAKDRYDLALSVNEFMTPRSDA
;
A
#
# COMPACT_ATOMS: atom_id res chain seq x y z
N GLU A 1 7.45 -21.79 -1.00
CA GLU A 1 8.88 -21.90 -0.76
C GLU A 1 9.67 -21.68 -2.04
N GLY A 2 9.51 -22.55 -3.00
CA GLY A 2 10.27 -22.46 -4.22
C GLY A 2 10.04 -21.19 -5.01
N GLU A 3 8.88 -20.59 -4.89
CA GLU A 3 8.61 -19.38 -5.64
C GLU A 3 8.94 -18.10 -4.87
N GLU A 4 9.28 -18.20 -3.60
CA GLU A 4 9.58 -17.01 -2.82
C GLU A 4 10.78 -16.21 -3.33
N PRO A 5 11.88 -16.84 -3.76
CA PRO A 5 12.99 -16.06 -4.32
C PRO A 5 12.61 -15.29 -5.57
N LEU A 6 11.77 -15.89 -6.44
CA LEU A 6 11.32 -15.22 -7.67
C LEU A 6 10.36 -14.08 -7.34
N LEU A 7 9.47 -14.30 -6.38
CA LEU A 7 8.56 -13.26 -5.92
C LEU A 7 9.34 -12.10 -5.33
N LEU A 8 10.30 -12.39 -4.48
CA LEU A 8 11.10 -11.35 -3.85
C LEU A 8 11.82 -10.52 -4.89
N SER A 9 12.41 -11.15 -5.89
CA SER A 9 13.09 -10.44 -6.98
C SER A 9 12.12 -9.54 -7.73
N ALA A 10 10.92 -10.05 -8.04
CA ALA A 10 9.91 -9.26 -8.76
C ALA A 10 9.50 -8.03 -7.96
N VAL A 11 9.30 -8.19 -6.65
CA VAL A 11 8.91 -7.08 -5.80
C VAL A 11 10.03 -6.05 -5.72
N ILE A 12 11.26 -6.51 -5.49
CA ILE A 12 12.40 -5.62 -5.37
C ILE A 12 12.59 -4.78 -6.63
N LEU A 13 12.45 -5.41 -7.79
CA LEU A 13 12.63 -4.70 -9.06
C LEU A 13 11.51 -3.69 -9.33
N ALA A 14 10.35 -3.89 -8.73
CA ALA A 14 9.21 -3.00 -8.91
C ALA A 14 9.19 -1.84 -7.93
N LEU A 15 9.91 -1.95 -6.82
CA LEU A 15 9.89 -0.92 -5.78
C LEU A 15 10.75 0.28 -6.16
N ARG A 16 10.26 1.48 -5.83
CA ARG A 16 11.00 2.72 -6.02
C ARG A 16 11.29 3.34 -4.65
N PRO A 17 12.52 3.77 -4.39
CA PRO A 17 12.82 4.42 -3.12
C PRO A 17 12.25 5.83 -3.07
N MET A 18 11.88 6.27 -1.87
CA MET A 18 11.35 7.61 -1.64
C MET A 18 11.77 8.05 -0.24
N THR A 19 12.28 9.26 -0.13
CA THR A 19 12.66 9.83 1.17
C THR A 19 11.74 10.99 1.47
N VAL A 20 11.19 11.03 2.67
CA VAL A 20 10.21 12.03 3.09
C VAL A 20 10.70 12.71 4.37
N ALA A 21 10.69 14.04 4.36
CA ALA A 21 11.12 14.81 5.52
C ALA A 21 10.05 14.83 6.60
N PRO A 22 10.45 15.02 7.88
CA PRO A 22 9.47 15.12 8.95
C PRO A 22 8.45 16.21 8.66
N GLY A 23 7.18 15.89 8.89
CA GLY A 23 6.08 16.84 8.67
C GLY A 23 5.51 16.84 7.28
N GLU A 24 6.17 16.20 6.31
CA GLU A 24 5.64 16.15 4.96
C GLU A 24 4.48 15.16 4.86
N THR A 25 3.48 15.53 4.06
CA THR A 25 2.33 14.67 3.82
C THR A 25 2.64 13.72 2.67
N ILE A 26 2.47 12.43 2.92
CA ILE A 26 2.73 11.39 1.92
C ILE A 26 1.45 11.08 1.15
N ILE A 27 0.34 10.95 1.87
CA ILE A 27 -0.98 10.69 1.30
C ILE A 27 -1.92 11.77 1.79
N ARG A 28 -2.73 12.33 0.88
CA ARG A 28 -3.76 13.31 1.21
C ARG A 28 -5.13 12.70 0.99
N GLN A 29 -6.00 12.86 1.98
CA GLN A 29 -7.36 12.37 1.83
C GLN A 29 -8.03 13.04 0.63
N GLY A 30 -8.89 12.31 -0.04
CA GLY A 30 -9.58 12.81 -1.21
C GLY A 30 -8.83 12.61 -2.51
N GLU A 31 -7.52 12.41 -2.47
CA GLU A 31 -6.75 12.14 -3.68
C GLU A 31 -6.92 10.71 -4.11
N VAL A 32 -6.96 10.50 -5.42
CA VAL A 32 -6.95 9.15 -5.98
C VAL A 32 -5.51 8.82 -6.31
N SER A 33 -5.03 7.71 -5.77
CA SER A 33 -3.66 7.27 -5.97
C SER A 33 -3.66 5.77 -6.20
N THR A 34 -2.66 5.30 -6.92
CA THR A 34 -2.52 3.89 -7.24
C THR A 34 -1.25 3.31 -6.64
N GLU A 35 -0.78 3.86 -5.54
CA GLU A 35 0.47 3.45 -4.92
C GLU A 35 0.30 3.05 -3.48
N MET A 36 1.07 2.04 -3.06
CA MET A 36 1.21 1.72 -1.65
C MET A 36 2.66 1.96 -1.24
N TYR A 37 2.89 2.05 0.06
CA TYR A 37 4.18 2.43 0.62
C TYR A 37 4.61 1.45 1.69
N PHE A 38 5.86 1.01 1.62
CA PHE A 38 6.50 0.20 2.66
C PHE A 38 7.44 1.10 3.44
N ILE A 39 7.37 1.03 4.77
CA ILE A 39 8.26 1.83 5.61
C ILE A 39 9.51 1.02 5.89
N CYS A 40 10.61 1.42 5.24
CA CYS A 40 11.90 0.82 5.51
C CYS A 40 12.43 1.34 6.83
N ARG A 41 12.29 2.66 7.05
CA ARG A 41 12.79 3.32 8.25
C ARG A 41 11.96 4.55 8.51
N GLY A 42 11.53 4.75 9.75
CA GLY A 42 10.80 5.94 10.15
C GLY A 42 9.44 5.66 10.74
N GLU A 43 8.72 6.74 11.05
CA GLU A 43 7.39 6.69 11.63
C GLU A 43 6.47 7.64 10.89
N VAL A 44 5.22 7.21 10.71
CA VAL A 44 4.20 8.05 10.09
C VAL A 44 2.96 8.10 10.96
N ASP A 45 2.23 9.21 10.86
CA ASP A 45 0.93 9.40 11.53
C ASP A 45 -0.17 9.29 10.48
N VAL A 46 -1.24 8.56 10.81
CA VAL A 46 -2.45 8.48 10.00
C VAL A 46 -3.47 9.38 10.66
N LEU A 47 -4.02 10.35 9.89
CA LEU A 47 -4.92 11.37 10.43
C LEU A 47 -6.29 11.25 9.78
N ASP A 48 -7.33 11.44 10.61
CA ASP A 48 -8.70 11.41 10.11
C ASP A 48 -9.11 12.75 9.50
N LEU A 49 -10.39 12.87 9.16
CA LEU A 49 -10.92 14.09 8.54
C LEU A 49 -10.77 15.32 9.43
N LYS A 50 -10.70 15.12 10.73
CA LYS A 50 -10.56 16.23 11.67
C LYS A 50 -9.11 16.57 11.96
N GLY A 51 -8.17 15.86 11.35
CA GLY A 51 -6.76 16.08 11.58
C GLY A 51 -6.23 15.42 12.83
N GLU A 52 -6.98 14.50 13.41
CA GLU A 52 -6.55 13.78 14.61
C GLU A 52 -5.84 12.50 14.24
N ILE A 53 -4.82 12.17 15.00
CA ILE A 53 -4.04 10.95 14.75
C ILE A 53 -4.88 9.75 15.19
N VAL A 54 -5.19 8.88 14.23
CA VAL A 54 -5.97 7.68 14.50
C VAL A 54 -5.13 6.42 14.45
N ASN A 55 -3.91 6.49 13.92
CA ASN A 55 -3.00 5.36 13.89
C ASN A 55 -1.59 5.86 13.66
N GLN A 56 -0.62 5.04 14.01
CA GLN A 56 0.79 5.32 13.76
C GLN A 56 1.45 4.05 13.26
N LEU A 57 2.31 4.21 12.25
CA LEU A 57 3.00 3.09 11.64
C LEU A 57 4.49 3.36 11.64
N GLN A 58 5.28 2.30 11.61
CA GLN A 58 6.74 2.42 11.74
C GLN A 58 7.45 1.37 10.91
N ASP A 59 8.76 1.28 11.10
CA ASP A 59 9.63 0.37 10.38
C ASP A 59 8.99 -1.00 10.18
N GLY A 60 9.05 -1.48 8.95
CA GLY A 60 8.54 -2.80 8.60
C GLY A 60 7.06 -2.86 8.29
N GLN A 61 6.33 -1.79 8.51
CA GLN A 61 4.89 -1.74 8.23
C GLN A 61 4.65 -1.06 6.89
N PHE A 62 3.42 -1.16 6.39
CA PHE A 62 3.06 -0.57 5.11
C PHE A 62 1.72 0.13 5.21
N PHE A 63 1.44 0.98 4.23
CA PHE A 63 0.16 1.69 4.17
C PHE A 63 -0.18 2.02 2.72
N GLY A 64 -1.45 2.37 2.51
CA GLY A 64 -1.92 2.72 1.18
C GLY A 64 -2.27 1.52 0.32
N GLU A 65 -2.27 0.32 0.88
CA GLU A 65 -2.49 -0.90 0.12
C GLU A 65 -3.89 -0.99 -0.48
N VAL A 66 -4.86 -0.26 0.08
CA VAL A 66 -6.21 -0.25 -0.48
C VAL A 66 -6.19 0.28 -1.92
N ALA A 67 -5.28 1.19 -2.23
CA ALA A 67 -5.16 1.74 -3.57
C ALA A 67 -4.72 0.70 -4.59
N LEU A 68 -4.06 -0.37 -4.15
CA LEU A 68 -3.69 -1.47 -5.04
C LEU A 68 -4.87 -2.39 -5.30
N LEU A 69 -5.80 -2.45 -4.37
CA LEU A 69 -6.98 -3.32 -4.45
C LEU A 69 -8.16 -2.61 -5.08
N LEU A 70 -8.32 -1.34 -4.77
CA LEU A 70 -9.45 -0.54 -5.23
C LEU A 70 -8.95 0.82 -5.69
N THR A 71 -9.48 1.29 -6.81
CA THR A 71 -9.17 2.64 -7.28
C THR A 71 -10.20 3.58 -6.66
N THR A 72 -9.89 4.08 -5.48
CA THR A 72 -10.78 4.95 -4.73
C THR A 72 -10.00 6.12 -4.16
N ALA A 73 -10.73 7.15 -3.71
CA ALA A 73 -10.10 8.27 -3.05
C ALA A 73 -9.54 7.84 -1.69
N ARG A 74 -8.45 8.42 -1.30
CA ARG A 74 -7.85 8.17 0.01
C ARG A 74 -8.79 8.65 1.11
N THR A 75 -8.88 7.89 2.19
CA THR A 75 -9.79 8.19 3.28
C THR A 75 -9.10 8.88 4.45
N ALA A 76 -7.80 9.04 4.41
CA ALA A 76 -7.03 9.64 5.50
C ALA A 76 -5.79 10.31 4.95
N ASP A 77 -5.23 11.21 5.74
CA ASP A 77 -3.91 11.75 5.45
C ASP A 77 -2.88 10.86 6.11
N VAL A 78 -1.71 10.72 5.48
CA VAL A 78 -0.56 10.07 6.10
C VAL A 78 0.59 11.05 6.05
N ARG A 79 1.16 11.35 7.21
CA ARG A 79 2.19 12.37 7.34
C ARG A 79 3.41 11.78 8.04
N ALA A 80 4.58 12.10 7.53
CA ALA A 80 5.82 11.63 8.14
C ALA A 80 5.98 12.31 9.51
N LYS A 81 6.16 11.50 10.54
CA LYS A 81 6.46 12.01 11.88
C LYS A 81 7.95 12.26 12.00
N THR A 82 8.75 11.37 11.44
CA THR A 82 10.21 11.47 11.42
C THR A 82 10.66 11.47 9.97
N LEU A 83 11.96 11.59 9.75
CA LEU A 83 12.52 11.32 8.43
C LEU A 83 12.19 9.87 8.08
N CYS A 84 11.65 9.65 6.89
CA CYS A 84 11.21 8.32 6.48
C CYS A 84 11.90 7.91 5.19
N ASP A 85 12.36 6.66 5.17
CA ASP A 85 12.79 6.00 3.94
C ASP A 85 11.71 4.99 3.59
N LEU A 86 11.10 5.19 2.43
CA LEU A 86 9.99 4.38 1.96
C LEU A 86 10.32 3.68 0.67
N PHE A 87 9.61 2.60 0.38
CA PHE A 87 9.58 2.02 -0.94
C PHE A 87 8.15 2.08 -1.45
N VAL A 88 8.01 2.45 -2.72
CA VAL A 88 6.71 2.68 -3.35
C VAL A 88 6.44 1.58 -4.37
N LEU A 89 5.24 1.02 -4.33
CA LEU A 89 4.80 0.01 -5.29
C LEU A 89 3.52 0.52 -5.94
N ASN A 90 3.50 0.63 -7.27
CA ASN A 90 2.30 1.09 -7.96
C ASN A 90 1.40 -0.08 -8.36
N GLN A 91 0.15 0.25 -8.69
CA GLN A 91 -0.87 -0.75 -8.98
C GLN A 91 -0.54 -1.60 -10.20
N ASN A 92 0.00 -1.01 -11.25
CA ASN A 92 0.31 -1.76 -12.47
C ASN A 92 1.37 -2.83 -12.22
N ASP A 93 2.42 -2.47 -11.51
CA ASP A 93 3.46 -3.43 -11.15
C ASP A 93 2.92 -4.49 -10.21
N PHE A 94 2.05 -4.10 -9.28
CA PHE A 94 1.42 -5.02 -8.35
C PHE A 94 0.59 -6.07 -9.11
N LYS A 95 -0.22 -5.62 -10.07
CA LYS A 95 -1.06 -6.54 -10.86
C LYS A 95 -0.20 -7.54 -11.63
N ARG A 96 0.92 -7.08 -12.16
CA ARG A 96 1.83 -7.97 -12.87
C ARG A 96 2.40 -9.02 -11.94
N ILE A 97 2.80 -8.62 -10.73
CA ILE A 97 3.32 -9.55 -9.73
C ILE A 97 2.25 -10.56 -9.34
N LEU A 98 1.00 -10.13 -9.19
CA LEU A 98 -0.09 -11.03 -8.81
C LEU A 98 -0.33 -12.10 -9.85
N ARG A 99 -0.23 -11.77 -11.14
CA ARG A 99 -0.43 -12.75 -12.20
C ARG A 99 0.61 -13.87 -12.13
N ASP A 100 1.84 -13.50 -11.74
CA ASP A 100 2.93 -14.46 -11.68
C ASP A 100 3.04 -15.14 -10.33
N HIS A 101 2.47 -14.53 -9.28
CA HIS A 101 2.60 -15.02 -7.90
C HIS A 101 1.27 -14.89 -7.16
N PRO A 102 0.28 -15.75 -7.48
CA PRO A 102 -1.05 -15.60 -6.86
C PRO A 102 -1.07 -15.77 -5.34
N GLN A 103 -0.08 -16.45 -4.76
CA GLN A 103 -0.03 -16.58 -3.30
C GLN A 103 0.21 -15.25 -2.63
N PHE A 104 0.96 -14.37 -3.27
CA PHE A 104 1.20 -13.04 -2.76
C PHE A 104 -0.11 -12.24 -2.70
N ALA A 105 -0.95 -12.39 -3.73
CA ALA A 105 -2.25 -11.73 -3.75
C ALA A 105 -3.09 -12.12 -2.55
N LYS A 106 -3.10 -13.41 -2.21
CA LYS A 106 -3.88 -13.90 -1.08
C LYS A 106 -3.40 -13.29 0.23
N LYS A 107 -2.09 -13.17 0.39
CA LYS A 107 -1.53 -12.58 1.61
C LYS A 107 -1.90 -11.11 1.75
N ILE A 108 -1.80 -10.35 0.67
CA ILE A 108 -2.12 -8.93 0.71
C ILE A 108 -3.61 -8.72 0.98
N LEU A 109 -4.48 -9.53 0.35
CA LEU A 109 -5.91 -9.43 0.59
C LEU A 109 -6.25 -9.77 2.03
N GLN A 110 -5.57 -10.74 2.62
CA GLN A 110 -5.83 -11.11 4.01
C GLN A 110 -5.45 -9.98 4.95
N VAL A 111 -4.31 -9.34 4.72
CA VAL A 111 -3.89 -8.21 5.54
C VAL A 111 -4.87 -7.05 5.41
N ALA A 112 -5.30 -6.74 4.18
CA ALA A 112 -6.25 -5.66 3.97
C ALA A 112 -7.59 -5.97 4.63
N LYS A 113 -8.04 -7.21 4.53
CA LYS A 113 -9.29 -7.63 5.17
C LYS A 113 -9.20 -7.50 6.68
N ASP A 114 -8.09 -7.93 7.27
CA ASP A 114 -7.91 -7.87 8.71
C ASP A 114 -7.83 -6.42 9.19
N ARG A 115 -7.18 -5.57 8.43
CA ARG A 115 -6.98 -4.18 8.83
C ARG A 115 -8.21 -3.30 8.60
N TYR A 116 -8.92 -3.53 7.50
CA TYR A 116 -9.99 -2.65 7.06
C TYR A 116 -11.35 -3.33 6.95
N ASP A 117 -11.43 -4.60 7.31
CA ASP A 117 -12.69 -5.36 7.22
C ASP A 117 -13.26 -5.34 5.80
N LEU A 118 -12.40 -5.51 4.82
CA LEU A 118 -12.83 -5.53 3.42
C LEU A 118 -13.34 -6.91 3.04
N ALA A 119 -14.41 -6.94 2.25
CA ALA A 119 -15.02 -8.17 1.77
C ALA A 119 -14.70 -8.38 0.29
N LEU A 120 -13.42 -8.46 -0.03
CA LEU A 120 -12.96 -8.62 -1.40
C LEU A 120 -12.42 -10.02 -1.61
N SER A 121 -12.52 -10.49 -2.85
CA SER A 121 -11.88 -11.74 -3.27
C SER A 121 -10.81 -11.45 -4.30
N VAL A 122 -9.91 -12.43 -4.49
CA VAL A 122 -8.89 -12.30 -5.52
C VAL A 122 -9.53 -12.11 -6.89
N ASN A 123 -10.60 -12.84 -7.17
CA ASN A 123 -11.27 -12.73 -8.46
C ASN A 123 -11.84 -11.35 -8.70
N GLU A 124 -12.46 -10.75 -7.69
CA GLU A 124 -13.00 -9.40 -7.82
C GLU A 124 -11.89 -8.40 -8.11
N PHE A 125 -10.77 -8.55 -7.42
CA PHE A 125 -9.65 -7.64 -7.61
C PHE A 125 -9.04 -7.78 -9.00
N MET A 126 -8.93 -9.02 -9.50
CA MET A 126 -8.28 -9.29 -10.77
C MET A 126 -9.16 -8.96 -11.98
N THR A 127 -10.46 -8.77 -11.76
CA THR A 127 -11.39 -8.46 -12.84
C THR A 127 -11.38 -6.97 -13.12
N PRO A 128 -11.19 -6.54 -14.39
CA PRO A 128 -11.24 -5.11 -14.72
C PRO A 128 -12.59 -4.52 -14.34
N ARG A 129 -12.57 -3.32 -13.81
CA ARG A 129 -13.81 -2.65 -13.43
C ARG A 129 -14.39 -1.96 -14.66
N SER A 130 -15.64 -2.24 -14.91
CA SER A 130 -16.30 -1.69 -16.10
C SER A 130 -16.69 -0.23 -15.92
N ASP A 131 -16.77 0.23 -14.70
CA ASP A 131 -17.19 1.60 -14.40
C ASP A 131 -16.00 2.55 -14.23
N ALA A 132 -14.83 2.07 -14.50
CA ALA A 132 -13.61 2.86 -14.33
C ALA A 132 -13.50 4.00 -15.33
#